data_e81798a9e380f1fe7b2b1b4e269a0d1b
#
_entry.id   e81798a9e380f1fe7b2b1b4e269a0d1b
#
_cell.length_a   1.000
_cell.length_b   1.000
_cell.length_c   1.000
_cell.angle_alpha   90.00
_cell.angle_beta   90.00
_cell.angle_gamma   90.00
#
_symmetry.space_group_name_H-M   'P 1'
#
loop_
_entity.id
_entity.type
_entity.pdbx_description
1 polymer ?
#
loop_
_entity_poly.entity_id
_entity_poly.type
_entity_poly.pdbx_seq_one_letter_code
_entity_poly.pdbx_strand_id
1 'polypeptide(L)'
;MEKQKSDINFFASMTAIPSTYRDQITMGLPTEVKAEDITLIGGLNFEKGKIALKTENYTENEAVKALLKKQMESVGKANNTFVKYFPASTLMFFNVGVKGGELYNLLSENKEFRNTVSIAKADEVKELFSSFNGDISAGLINVTMSSAPTFMMYADVKNGNALEIIYKNKESLGLKRGEDIMQLGKDEYVYKTRGMNIFFGIKDKQMIGR
;
A
#
# COMPACT_ATOMS: atom_id res chain seq x y z
N MET A 1 9.32 -15.22 24.87
CA MET A 1 8.19 -15.27 23.93
C MET A 1 6.92 -15.50 24.74
N GLU A 2 6.08 -14.50 24.88
CA GLU A 2 4.72 -14.71 25.41
C GLU A 2 3.94 -15.58 24.40
N LYS A 3 3.34 -16.66 24.90
CA LYS A 3 2.47 -17.51 24.08
C LYS A 3 1.27 -16.68 23.64
N GLN A 4 1.18 -16.33 22.37
CA GLN A 4 -0.06 -15.84 21.80
C GLN A 4 -1.13 -16.91 22.03
N LYS A 5 -2.24 -16.52 22.66
CA LYS A 5 -3.41 -17.42 22.84
C LYS A 5 -4.19 -17.41 21.54
N SER A 6 -3.77 -18.22 20.59
CA SER A 6 -4.48 -18.41 19.31
C SER A 6 -4.79 -19.89 19.14
N ASP A 7 -5.81 -20.21 18.35
CA ASP A 7 -6.21 -21.59 18.09
C ASP A 7 -5.09 -22.36 17.36
N ILE A 8 -4.42 -21.68 16.42
CA ILE A 8 -3.21 -22.17 15.75
C ILE A 8 -2.13 -21.11 15.85
N ASN A 9 -0.97 -21.46 16.39
CA ASN A 9 0.21 -20.61 16.36
C ASN A 9 1.20 -21.16 15.35
N PHE A 10 1.81 -20.27 14.58
CA PHE A 10 2.88 -20.62 13.66
C PHE A 10 4.05 -19.67 13.80
N PHE A 11 5.18 -20.14 13.38
CA PHE A 11 6.31 -19.28 13.17
C PHE A 11 6.99 -19.68 11.85
N ALA A 12 7.44 -18.70 11.10
CA ALA A 12 8.10 -18.91 9.83
C ALA A 12 9.34 -18.02 9.73
N SER A 13 10.49 -18.64 9.47
CA SER A 13 11.67 -17.91 9.07
C SER A 13 11.51 -17.44 7.61
N MET A 14 11.92 -16.23 7.32
CA MET A 14 11.94 -15.72 5.94
C MET A 14 12.84 -16.56 5.03
N THR A 15 13.80 -17.31 5.59
CA THR A 15 14.64 -18.25 4.83
C THR A 15 13.86 -19.43 4.26
N ALA A 16 12.73 -19.80 4.88
CA ALA A 16 11.85 -20.85 4.38
C ALA A 16 11.05 -20.45 3.11
N ILE A 17 11.01 -19.15 2.81
CA ILE A 17 10.36 -18.64 1.61
C ILE A 17 11.29 -18.88 0.41
N PRO A 18 10.80 -19.45 -0.72
CA PRO A 18 11.62 -19.60 -1.92
C PRO A 18 12.26 -18.27 -2.36
N SER A 19 13.52 -18.31 -2.81
CA SER A 19 14.32 -17.11 -3.14
C SER A 19 13.59 -16.17 -4.10
N THR A 20 12.90 -16.71 -5.09
CA THR A 20 12.13 -15.94 -6.08
C THR A 20 11.09 -14.99 -5.44
N TYR A 21 10.45 -15.41 -4.34
CA TYR A 21 9.49 -14.57 -3.62
C TYR A 21 10.18 -13.75 -2.53
N ARG A 22 11.21 -14.30 -1.91
CA ARG A 22 11.99 -13.64 -0.86
C ARG A 22 12.64 -12.37 -1.37
N ASP A 23 13.25 -12.41 -2.54
CA ASP A 23 13.90 -11.25 -3.15
C ASP A 23 12.89 -10.11 -3.44
N GLN A 24 11.64 -10.45 -3.79
CA GLN A 24 10.57 -9.46 -3.94
C GLN A 24 10.13 -8.86 -2.61
N ILE A 25 10.05 -9.66 -1.55
CA ILE A 25 9.65 -9.21 -0.20
C ILE A 25 10.75 -8.36 0.44
N THR A 26 12.02 -8.71 0.19
CA THR A 26 13.18 -8.00 0.72
C THR A 26 13.63 -6.84 -0.17
N MET A 27 13.03 -6.68 -1.36
CA MET A 27 13.29 -5.55 -2.24
C MET A 27 12.93 -4.25 -1.52
N GLY A 28 13.92 -3.40 -1.32
CA GLY A 28 13.76 -2.16 -0.56
C GLY A 28 14.21 -2.23 0.90
N LEU A 29 14.61 -3.38 1.41
CA LEU A 29 15.32 -3.46 2.68
C LEU A 29 16.77 -2.91 2.52
N PRO A 30 17.35 -2.32 3.56
CA PRO A 30 18.77 -1.99 3.57
C PRO A 30 19.62 -3.20 3.25
N THR A 31 20.72 -3.02 2.53
CA THR A 31 21.64 -4.10 2.11
C THR A 31 22.25 -4.88 3.28
N GLU A 32 22.22 -4.31 4.47
CA GLU A 32 22.70 -4.90 5.72
C GLU A 32 21.70 -5.89 6.34
N VAL A 33 20.44 -5.88 5.85
CA VAL A 33 19.36 -6.75 6.35
C VAL A 33 19.29 -8.01 5.51
N LYS A 34 19.49 -9.14 6.17
CA LYS A 34 19.33 -10.46 5.56
C LYS A 34 17.95 -11.03 5.87
N ALA A 35 17.41 -11.85 4.96
CA ALA A 35 16.13 -12.51 5.18
C ALA A 35 16.11 -13.38 6.46
N GLU A 36 17.25 -13.97 6.80
CA GLU A 36 17.45 -14.76 8.02
C GLU A 36 17.30 -13.97 9.33
N ASP A 37 17.44 -12.64 9.25
CA ASP A 37 17.26 -11.75 10.39
C ASP A 37 15.79 -11.53 10.77
N ILE A 38 14.85 -12.00 9.95
CA ILE A 38 13.43 -11.77 10.13
C ILE A 38 12.70 -13.11 10.33
N THR A 39 11.98 -13.20 11.44
CA THR A 39 11.06 -14.31 11.72
C THR A 39 9.64 -13.78 11.83
N LEU A 40 8.73 -14.37 11.08
CA LEU A 40 7.30 -14.08 11.18
C LEU A 40 6.69 -14.99 12.25
N ILE A 41 6.07 -14.39 13.24
CA ILE A 41 5.31 -15.11 14.27
C ILE A 41 3.83 -14.78 14.02
N GLY A 42 2.97 -15.78 14.04
CA GLY A 42 1.57 -15.54 13.80
C GLY A 42 0.64 -16.50 14.56
N GLY A 43 -0.60 -16.07 14.63
CA GLY A 43 -1.69 -16.84 15.20
C GLY A 43 -2.95 -16.72 14.38
N LEU A 44 -3.59 -17.86 14.12
CA LEU A 44 -4.93 -17.97 13.55
C LEU A 44 -5.94 -18.17 14.66
N ASN A 45 -7.04 -17.43 14.62
CA ASN A 45 -8.18 -17.58 15.52
C ASN A 45 -9.44 -17.81 14.69
N PHE A 46 -10.21 -18.83 15.07
CA PHE A 46 -11.49 -19.15 14.44
C PHE A 46 -12.60 -18.55 15.30
N GLU A 47 -13.17 -17.45 14.86
CA GLU A 47 -14.25 -16.75 15.53
C GLU A 47 -15.56 -16.94 14.76
N LYS A 48 -16.70 -16.71 15.43
CA LYS A 48 -18.01 -16.82 14.76
C LYS A 48 -18.08 -15.91 13.53
N GLY A 49 -18.12 -16.53 12.34
CA GLY A 49 -18.26 -15.82 11.07
C GLY A 49 -16.98 -15.19 10.51
N LYS A 50 -15.81 -15.40 11.15
CA LYS A 50 -14.53 -14.93 10.61
C LYS A 50 -13.34 -15.77 11.05
N ILE A 51 -12.30 -15.70 10.25
CA ILE A 51 -10.96 -16.19 10.60
C ILE A 51 -10.08 -14.96 10.77
N ALA A 52 -9.45 -14.82 11.95
CA ALA A 52 -8.53 -13.73 12.24
C ALA A 52 -7.09 -14.24 12.20
N LEU A 53 -6.26 -13.61 11.37
CA LEU A 53 -4.83 -13.82 11.32
C LEU A 53 -4.14 -12.62 12.00
N LYS A 54 -3.31 -12.88 13.01
CA LYS A 54 -2.43 -11.90 13.62
C LYS A 54 -1.00 -12.30 13.33
N THR A 55 -0.17 -11.35 12.91
CA THR A 55 1.24 -11.59 12.61
C THR A 55 2.10 -10.50 13.23
N GLU A 56 3.29 -10.91 13.68
CA GLU A 56 4.32 -10.02 14.21
C GLU A 56 5.67 -10.41 13.60
N ASN A 57 6.48 -9.43 13.28
CA ASN A 57 7.85 -9.65 12.86
C ASN A 57 8.75 -9.66 14.11
N TYR A 58 9.54 -10.71 14.26
CA TYR A 58 10.55 -10.82 15.30
C TYR A 58 11.95 -10.77 14.70
N THR A 59 12.83 -10.03 15.32
CA THR A 59 14.23 -9.92 14.91
C THR A 59 15.11 -9.58 16.12
N GLU A 60 16.33 -10.04 16.12
CA GLU A 60 17.38 -9.61 17.05
C GLU A 60 18.33 -8.58 16.44
N ASN A 61 18.26 -8.41 15.12
CA ASN A 61 19.07 -7.43 14.38
C ASN A 61 18.58 -5.99 14.63
N GLU A 62 19.43 -5.15 15.21
CA GLU A 62 19.07 -3.77 15.57
C GLU A 62 18.74 -2.89 14.36
N ALA A 63 19.38 -3.11 13.22
CA ALA A 63 19.06 -2.40 11.99
C ALA A 63 17.64 -2.75 11.50
N VAL A 64 17.25 -4.02 11.60
CA VAL A 64 15.89 -4.48 11.27
C VAL A 64 14.88 -3.91 12.26
N LYS A 65 15.18 -3.90 13.57
CA LYS A 65 14.30 -3.30 14.59
C LYS A 65 14.04 -1.80 14.28
N ALA A 66 15.11 -1.07 13.95
CA ALA A 66 15.00 0.35 13.58
C ALA A 66 14.13 0.54 12.33
N LEU A 67 14.29 -0.31 11.31
CA LEU A 67 13.47 -0.28 10.10
C LEU A 67 12.01 -0.59 10.40
N LEU A 68 11.72 -1.66 11.13
CA LEU A 68 10.35 -2.03 11.53
C LEU A 68 9.69 -0.90 12.33
N LYS A 69 10.42 -0.25 13.23
CA LYS A 69 9.93 0.91 13.97
C LYS A 69 9.52 2.03 13.02
N LYS A 70 10.38 2.40 12.07
CA LYS A 70 10.05 3.42 11.04
C LYS A 70 8.85 3.03 10.18
N GLN A 71 8.74 1.74 9.80
CA GLN A 71 7.57 1.24 9.11
C GLN A 71 6.29 1.42 9.94
N MET A 72 6.35 1.10 11.24
CA MET A 72 5.21 1.32 12.15
C MET A 72 4.87 2.81 12.30
N GLU A 73 5.84 3.70 12.27
CA GLU A 73 5.63 5.16 12.31
C GLU A 73 4.93 5.68 11.06
N SER A 74 5.17 5.06 9.89
CA SER A 74 4.52 5.39 8.62
C SER A 74 3.08 4.87 8.52
N VAL A 75 2.71 3.89 9.34
CA VAL A 75 1.37 3.32 9.42
C VAL A 75 0.56 4.07 10.48
N GLY A 76 -0.60 4.56 10.09
CA GLY A 76 -1.59 5.14 11.00
C GLY A 76 -2.55 4.09 11.53
N LYS A 77 -3.40 4.51 12.47
CA LYS A 77 -4.54 3.70 12.88
C LYS A 77 -5.54 3.62 11.73
N ALA A 78 -5.90 2.42 11.31
CA ALA A 78 -7.00 2.21 10.38
C ALA A 78 -8.34 2.41 11.11
N ASN A 79 -9.15 3.36 10.64
CA ASN A 79 -10.44 3.71 11.25
C ASN A 79 -11.62 3.05 10.52
N ASN A 80 -11.38 2.36 9.42
CA ASN A 80 -12.40 1.75 8.55
C ASN A 80 -13.44 2.77 8.03
N THR A 81 -13.01 4.00 7.79
CA THR A 81 -13.85 5.14 7.38
C THR A 81 -14.70 4.81 6.16
N PHE A 82 -14.12 4.08 5.22
CA PHE A 82 -14.71 3.81 3.91
C PHE A 82 -15.49 2.49 3.81
N VAL A 83 -15.48 1.65 4.83
CA VAL A 83 -16.12 0.32 4.77
C VAL A 83 -17.59 0.40 4.38
N LYS A 84 -18.29 1.45 4.80
CA LYS A 84 -19.70 1.71 4.50
C LYS A 84 -20.00 2.02 3.03
N TYR A 85 -18.98 2.37 2.24
CA TYR A 85 -19.14 2.70 0.82
C TYR A 85 -18.94 1.48 -0.10
N PHE A 86 -18.46 0.38 0.45
CA PHE A 86 -18.30 -0.85 -0.30
C PHE A 86 -19.61 -1.64 -0.30
N PRO A 87 -20.02 -2.20 -1.45
CA PRO A 87 -21.20 -3.07 -1.54
C PRO A 87 -21.07 -4.29 -0.63
N ALA A 88 -22.20 -4.79 -0.14
CA ALA A 88 -22.23 -6.03 0.65
C ALA A 88 -21.72 -7.25 -0.13
N SER A 89 -21.70 -7.19 -1.47
CA SER A 89 -21.15 -8.19 -2.37
C SER A 89 -19.63 -8.12 -2.53
N THR A 90 -18.93 -7.23 -1.81
CA THR A 90 -17.47 -7.11 -1.90
C THR A 90 -16.79 -8.42 -1.51
N LEU A 91 -16.01 -8.97 -2.42
CA LEU A 91 -15.36 -10.27 -2.26
C LEU A 91 -14.11 -10.18 -1.37
N MET A 92 -13.35 -9.10 -1.51
CA MET A 92 -12.15 -8.82 -0.71
C MET A 92 -12.13 -7.34 -0.35
N PHE A 93 -11.73 -7.05 0.86
CA PHE A 93 -11.58 -5.69 1.36
C PHE A 93 -10.24 -5.56 2.08
N PHE A 94 -9.53 -4.51 1.75
CA PHE A 94 -8.28 -4.11 2.39
C PHE A 94 -8.41 -2.69 2.92
N ASN A 95 -7.91 -2.44 4.11
CA ASN A 95 -7.86 -1.10 4.69
C ASN A 95 -6.55 -0.90 5.46
N VAL A 96 -5.92 0.23 5.26
CA VAL A 96 -4.70 0.62 5.97
C VAL A 96 -4.75 2.10 6.32
N GLY A 97 -4.33 2.44 7.53
CA GLY A 97 -4.05 3.82 7.90
C GLY A 97 -2.66 4.20 7.44
N VAL A 98 -2.52 5.34 6.76
CA VAL A 98 -1.24 5.82 6.21
C VAL A 98 -0.92 7.20 6.74
N LYS A 99 0.34 7.41 7.10
CA LYS A 99 0.96 8.72 7.33
C LYS A 99 1.92 8.98 6.19
N GLY A 100 1.44 9.56 5.10
CA GLY A 100 2.17 9.63 3.84
C GLY A 100 3.50 10.36 3.92
N GLY A 101 3.62 11.40 4.75
CA GLY A 101 4.91 12.07 4.97
C GLY A 101 5.97 11.16 5.60
N GLU A 102 5.57 10.35 6.59
CA GLU A 102 6.48 9.37 7.22
C GLU A 102 6.82 8.23 6.26
N LEU A 103 5.83 7.80 5.46
CA LEU A 103 6.06 6.81 4.41
C LEU A 103 7.07 7.33 3.37
N TYR A 104 6.97 8.59 2.94
CA TYR A 104 7.95 9.20 2.05
C TYR A 104 9.35 9.20 2.68
N ASN A 105 9.46 9.61 3.94
CA ASN A 105 10.75 9.64 4.65
C ASN A 105 11.37 8.23 4.68
N LEU A 106 10.59 7.20 5.01
CA LEU A 106 11.04 5.81 5.01
C LEU A 106 11.51 5.37 3.62
N LEU A 107 10.72 5.62 2.58
CA LEU A 107 11.07 5.24 1.21
C LEU A 107 12.29 6.00 0.69
N SER A 108 12.48 7.25 1.11
CA SER A 108 13.63 8.08 0.72
C SER A 108 14.97 7.57 1.27
N GLU A 109 14.97 6.65 2.23
CA GLU A 109 16.18 5.96 2.69
C GLU A 109 16.60 4.86 1.70
N ASN A 110 15.67 4.34 0.89
CA ASN A 110 15.95 3.34 -0.11
C ASN A 110 16.65 3.95 -1.34
N LYS A 111 17.77 3.35 -1.75
CA LYS A 111 18.58 3.84 -2.88
C LYS A 111 17.82 3.75 -4.21
N GLU A 112 17.06 2.68 -4.43
CA GLU A 112 16.29 2.49 -5.66
C GLU A 112 15.18 3.51 -5.79
N PHE A 113 14.47 3.79 -4.69
CA PHE A 113 13.45 4.85 -4.65
C PHE A 113 14.06 6.20 -4.98
N ARG A 114 15.20 6.55 -4.36
CA ARG A 114 15.90 7.81 -4.67
C ARG A 114 16.34 7.92 -6.12
N ASN A 115 16.77 6.81 -6.71
CA ASN A 115 17.17 6.79 -8.12
C ASN A 115 15.98 6.97 -9.06
N THR A 116 14.80 6.51 -8.66
CA THR A 116 13.56 6.64 -9.44
C THR A 116 12.99 8.07 -9.34
N VAL A 117 13.08 8.67 -8.15
CA VAL A 117 12.65 10.05 -7.91
C VAL A 117 13.79 10.99 -8.28
N SER A 118 13.69 11.68 -9.42
CA SER A 118 14.70 12.68 -9.77
C SER A 118 14.76 13.78 -8.69
N ILE A 119 15.97 14.26 -8.38
CA ILE A 119 16.18 15.31 -7.37
C ILE A 119 15.31 16.54 -7.65
N ALA A 120 15.11 16.87 -8.92
CA ALA A 120 14.29 18.01 -9.34
C ALA A 120 12.80 17.88 -9.00
N LYS A 121 12.32 16.66 -8.68
CA LYS A 121 10.90 16.35 -8.39
C LYS A 121 10.69 15.82 -6.97
N ALA A 122 11.72 15.79 -6.15
CA ALA A 122 11.65 15.27 -4.80
C ALA A 122 10.59 15.97 -3.94
N ASP A 123 10.46 17.29 -4.06
CA ASP A 123 9.47 18.06 -3.32
C ASP A 123 8.03 17.77 -3.77
N GLU A 124 7.80 17.62 -5.07
CA GLU A 124 6.47 17.27 -5.61
C GLU A 124 6.05 15.86 -5.19
N VAL A 125 6.98 14.92 -5.24
CA VAL A 125 6.72 13.54 -4.78
C VAL A 125 6.48 13.52 -3.27
N LYS A 126 7.22 14.29 -2.48
CA LYS A 126 6.99 14.45 -1.05
C LYS A 126 5.62 15.06 -0.76
N GLU A 127 5.23 16.09 -1.51
CA GLU A 127 3.89 16.69 -1.40
C GLU A 127 2.80 15.67 -1.73
N LEU A 128 2.97 14.91 -2.81
CA LEU A 128 2.05 13.85 -3.18
C LEU A 128 1.87 12.82 -2.05
N PHE A 129 2.96 12.28 -1.53
CA PHE A 129 2.88 11.34 -0.40
C PHE A 129 2.22 11.97 0.81
N SER A 130 2.61 13.21 1.16
CA SER A 130 2.07 13.93 2.32
C SER A 130 0.59 14.27 2.18
N SER A 131 0.05 14.24 0.96
CA SER A 131 -1.38 14.40 0.71
C SER A 131 -2.20 13.24 1.25
N PHE A 132 -1.65 12.02 1.29
CA PHE A 132 -2.31 10.86 1.86
C PHE A 132 -2.07 10.78 3.36
N ASN A 133 -3.13 10.95 4.16
CA ASN A 133 -3.00 10.89 5.61
C ASN A 133 -4.33 10.47 6.24
N GLY A 134 -4.45 9.19 6.52
CA GLY A 134 -5.67 8.57 7.01
C GLY A 134 -5.89 7.21 6.37
N ASP A 135 -7.13 6.81 6.20
CA ASP A 135 -7.48 5.52 5.63
C ASP A 135 -7.24 5.48 4.11
N ILE A 136 -6.64 4.39 3.65
CA ILE A 136 -6.68 3.95 2.25
C ILE A 136 -7.37 2.60 2.25
N SER A 137 -8.42 2.49 1.47
CA SER A 137 -9.22 1.26 1.35
C SER A 137 -9.31 0.83 -0.09
N ALA A 138 -9.22 -0.46 -0.34
CA ALA A 138 -9.44 -1.06 -1.64
C ALA A 138 -10.33 -2.30 -1.50
N GLY A 139 -11.19 -2.52 -2.47
CA GLY A 139 -12.08 -3.67 -2.50
C GLY A 139 -12.23 -4.25 -3.89
N LEU A 140 -12.22 -5.58 -3.95
CA LEU A 140 -12.56 -6.34 -5.14
C LEU A 140 -14.07 -6.61 -5.10
N ILE A 141 -14.80 -6.00 -6.05
CA ILE A 141 -16.26 -6.01 -6.04
C ILE A 141 -16.80 -7.19 -6.83
N ASN A 142 -16.18 -7.48 -7.97
CA ASN A 142 -16.65 -8.53 -8.87
C ASN A 142 -15.48 -9.17 -9.61
N VAL A 143 -15.58 -10.47 -9.80
CA VAL A 143 -14.70 -11.27 -10.67
C VAL A 143 -15.59 -12.14 -11.55
N THR A 144 -15.49 -11.97 -12.85
CA THR A 144 -16.16 -12.84 -13.83
C THR A 144 -15.13 -13.43 -14.77
N MET A 145 -15.43 -14.55 -15.38
CA MET A 145 -14.54 -15.16 -16.38
C MET A 145 -14.52 -14.40 -17.72
N SER A 146 -15.49 -13.51 -17.93
CA SER A 146 -15.71 -12.82 -19.22
C SER A 146 -15.35 -11.34 -19.20
N SER A 147 -15.04 -10.77 -18.04
CA SER A 147 -14.69 -9.34 -17.92
C SER A 147 -13.55 -9.12 -16.93
N ALA A 148 -12.88 -7.97 -17.05
CA ALA A 148 -11.88 -7.55 -16.07
C ALA A 148 -12.50 -7.47 -14.66
N PRO A 149 -11.74 -7.80 -13.61
CA PRO A 149 -12.19 -7.62 -12.23
C PRO A 149 -12.56 -6.16 -11.96
N THR A 150 -13.62 -5.95 -11.19
CA THR A 150 -14.02 -4.59 -10.77
C THR A 150 -13.45 -4.31 -9.40
N PHE A 151 -12.68 -3.23 -9.30
CA PHE A 151 -12.11 -2.72 -8.05
C PHE A 151 -12.74 -1.38 -7.69
N MET A 152 -12.80 -1.09 -6.40
CA MET A 152 -13.07 0.24 -5.88
C MET A 152 -11.97 0.60 -4.89
N MET A 153 -11.58 1.86 -4.88
CA MET A 153 -10.59 2.39 -3.96
C MET A 153 -11.06 3.73 -3.40
N TYR A 154 -10.76 3.93 -2.13
CA TYR A 154 -10.98 5.20 -1.42
C TYR A 154 -9.73 5.56 -0.64
N ALA A 155 -9.43 6.84 -0.54
CA ALA A 155 -8.34 7.32 0.29
C ALA A 155 -8.65 8.69 0.90
N ASP A 156 -8.27 8.89 2.15
CA ASP A 156 -8.24 10.21 2.77
C ASP A 156 -7.08 11.03 2.18
N VAL A 157 -7.40 12.22 1.65
CA VAL A 157 -6.41 13.14 1.12
C VAL A 157 -6.52 14.50 1.81
N LYS A 158 -5.39 15.06 2.25
CA LYS A 158 -5.36 16.38 2.89
C LYS A 158 -5.69 17.48 1.90
N ASN A 159 -5.15 17.37 0.70
CA ASN A 159 -5.21 18.38 -0.36
C ASN A 159 -5.94 17.82 -1.56
N GLY A 160 -6.72 18.67 -2.25
CA GLY A 160 -7.40 18.29 -3.49
C GLY A 160 -6.48 18.16 -4.70
N ASN A 161 -5.19 18.47 -4.59
CA ASN A 161 -4.24 18.52 -5.71
C ASN A 161 -3.45 17.22 -5.94
N ALA A 162 -3.67 16.16 -5.15
CA ALA A 162 -2.90 14.92 -5.29
C ALA A 162 -2.96 14.33 -6.70
N LEU A 163 -4.15 14.27 -7.31
CA LEU A 163 -4.30 13.78 -8.70
C LEU A 163 -3.72 14.74 -9.73
N GLU A 164 -3.77 16.05 -9.48
CA GLU A 164 -3.16 17.06 -10.34
C GLU A 164 -1.62 16.92 -10.35
N ILE A 165 -1.01 16.68 -9.19
CA ILE A 165 0.43 16.40 -9.09
C ILE A 165 0.80 15.17 -9.91
N ILE A 166 0.04 14.08 -9.79
CA ILE A 166 0.24 12.86 -10.59
C ILE A 166 0.14 13.18 -12.08
N TYR A 167 -0.90 13.89 -12.49
CA TYR A 167 -1.14 14.24 -13.90
C TYR A 167 -0.04 15.11 -14.49
N LYS A 168 0.40 16.15 -13.79
CA LYS A 168 1.48 17.04 -14.23
C LYS A 168 2.82 16.31 -14.39
N ASN A 169 3.02 15.26 -13.61
CA ASN A 169 4.25 14.47 -13.59
C ASN A 169 4.14 13.12 -14.31
N LYS A 170 3.07 12.89 -15.08
CA LYS A 170 2.78 11.59 -15.69
C LYS A 170 3.92 11.04 -16.55
N GLU A 171 4.67 11.88 -17.25
CA GLU A 171 5.82 11.48 -18.07
C GLU A 171 6.95 10.86 -17.24
N SER A 172 7.03 11.22 -15.95
CA SER A 172 8.03 10.71 -15.01
C SER A 172 7.61 9.44 -14.30
N LEU A 173 6.37 9.00 -14.47
CA LEU A 173 5.84 7.80 -13.82
C LEU A 173 6.25 6.50 -14.52
N GLY A 174 7.04 6.58 -15.60
CA GLY A 174 7.47 5.40 -16.35
C GLY A 174 6.33 4.63 -17.00
N LEU A 175 5.29 5.34 -17.44
CA LEU A 175 4.15 4.73 -18.13
C LEU A 175 4.61 3.94 -19.36
N LYS A 176 4.05 2.74 -19.54
CA LYS A 176 4.38 1.88 -20.66
C LYS A 176 3.68 2.35 -21.94
N ARG A 177 4.17 1.90 -23.10
CA ARG A 177 3.52 2.19 -24.39
C ARG A 177 2.06 1.75 -24.39
N GLY A 178 1.15 2.71 -24.59
CA GLY A 178 -0.30 2.50 -24.59
C GLY A 178 -0.95 2.73 -23.23
N GLU A 179 -0.21 3.20 -22.25
CA GLU A 179 -0.72 3.72 -20.98
C GLU A 179 -0.71 5.24 -21.02
N ASP A 180 -1.72 5.87 -20.46
CA ASP A 180 -1.81 7.34 -20.35
C ASP A 180 -2.72 7.74 -19.18
N ILE A 181 -2.46 8.93 -18.64
CA ILE A 181 -3.33 9.58 -17.67
C ILE A 181 -3.94 10.80 -18.36
N MET A 182 -5.27 10.87 -18.38
CA MET A 182 -6.02 11.95 -19.01
C MET A 182 -6.88 12.65 -17.96
N GLN A 183 -6.96 13.96 -18.06
CA GLN A 183 -7.89 14.75 -17.27
C GLN A 183 -9.25 14.74 -17.96
N LEU A 184 -10.32 14.44 -17.22
CA LEU A 184 -11.70 14.42 -17.69
C LEU A 184 -12.48 15.68 -17.26
N GLY A 185 -12.14 16.19 -16.08
CA GLY A 185 -12.77 17.36 -15.49
C GLY A 185 -11.90 17.93 -14.37
N LYS A 186 -12.43 18.90 -13.63
CA LYS A 186 -11.74 19.38 -12.43
C LYS A 186 -11.70 18.25 -11.42
N ASP A 187 -10.49 17.92 -10.97
CA ASP A 187 -10.23 16.84 -9.99
C ASP A 187 -10.71 15.44 -10.43
N GLU A 188 -10.90 15.22 -11.75
CA GLU A 188 -11.33 13.95 -12.32
C GLU A 188 -10.34 13.50 -13.41
N TYR A 189 -9.87 12.27 -13.32
CA TYR A 189 -8.84 11.70 -14.18
C TYR A 189 -9.14 10.25 -14.53
N VAL A 190 -8.59 9.79 -15.64
CA VAL A 190 -8.60 8.38 -16.01
C VAL A 190 -7.18 7.91 -16.32
N TYR A 191 -6.78 6.80 -15.72
CA TYR A 191 -5.60 6.06 -16.11
C TYR A 191 -6.02 4.96 -17.08
N LYS A 192 -5.53 5.08 -18.31
CA LYS A 192 -5.79 4.13 -19.38
C LYS A 192 -4.65 3.14 -19.51
N THR A 193 -4.98 1.88 -19.61
CA THR A 193 -4.07 0.79 -19.94
C THR A 193 -4.59 0.01 -21.16
N ARG A 194 -3.83 -0.97 -21.64
CA ARG A 194 -4.26 -1.81 -22.78
C ARG A 194 -5.51 -2.65 -22.52
N GLY A 195 -5.87 -2.92 -21.29
CA GLY A 195 -6.97 -3.81 -20.93
C GLY A 195 -7.95 -3.23 -19.92
N MET A 196 -7.67 -2.04 -19.36
CA MET A 196 -8.47 -1.51 -18.27
C MET A 196 -8.37 0.03 -18.23
N ASN A 197 -9.47 0.67 -17.84
CA ASN A 197 -9.48 2.07 -17.48
C ASN A 197 -9.79 2.21 -16.00
N ILE A 198 -9.01 3.00 -15.30
CA ILE A 198 -9.24 3.29 -13.88
C ILE A 198 -9.57 4.77 -13.75
N PHE A 199 -10.76 5.07 -13.27
CA PHE A 199 -11.23 6.43 -13.05
C PHE A 199 -10.92 6.88 -11.65
N PHE A 200 -10.42 8.08 -11.49
CA PHE A 200 -10.12 8.68 -10.20
C PHE A 200 -10.77 10.06 -10.09
N GLY A 201 -11.25 10.36 -8.91
CA GLY A 201 -11.75 11.69 -8.59
C GLY A 201 -11.44 12.04 -7.14
N ILE A 202 -11.38 13.35 -6.85
CA ILE A 202 -11.27 13.88 -5.47
C ILE A 202 -12.49 14.75 -5.21
N LYS A 203 -13.17 14.45 -4.11
CA LYS A 203 -14.26 15.25 -3.57
C LYS A 203 -14.20 15.25 -2.05
N ASP A 204 -14.36 16.42 -1.43
CA ASP A 204 -14.43 16.59 0.03
C ASP A 204 -13.25 15.93 0.77
N LYS A 205 -12.02 16.07 0.23
CA LYS A 205 -10.79 15.44 0.74
C LYS A 205 -10.82 13.91 0.73
N GLN A 206 -11.62 13.32 -0.13
CA GLN A 206 -11.66 11.88 -0.36
C GLN A 206 -11.35 11.60 -1.83
N MET A 207 -10.37 10.76 -2.08
CA MET A 207 -10.09 10.22 -3.40
C MET A 207 -10.89 8.95 -3.59
N ILE A 208 -11.49 8.82 -4.76
CA ILE A 208 -12.27 7.66 -5.18
C ILE A 208 -11.62 7.12 -6.46
N GLY A 209 -11.39 5.82 -6.53
CA GLY A 209 -10.90 5.11 -7.71
C GLY A 209 -11.80 3.94 -8.07
N ARG A 210 -12.02 3.73 -9.36
CA ARG A 210 -12.82 2.62 -9.90
C ARG A 210 -12.33 2.17 -11.26
#